data_f92be53c4b1758cf6a380bf9fbcb43a0
#
_entry.id   f92be53c4b1758cf6a380bf9fbcb43a0
#
_cell.length_a   1.000
_cell.length_b   1.000
_cell.length_c   1.000
_cell.angle_alpha   90.00
_cell.angle_beta   90.00
_cell.angle_gamma   90.00
#
_symmetry.space_group_name_H-M   'P 1'
#
loop_
_entity.id
_entity.type
_entity.pdbx_description
1 polymer ?
#
loop_
_entity_poly.entity_id
_entity_poly.type
_entity_poly.pdbx_seq_one_letter_code
_entity_poly.pdbx_strand_id
1 'polypeptide(L)'
;VASRGLGDVYKRQDVIGGLGGRLDHTLGNLGILAKFTHTPARLRWIDGYNMVSLVGPGTHTVLRNDYHYFGLIPFDGDVEGLTLTGTRYLVEDFTLVRGSTRGVSNEITGQFATVSFTSGRLLMVSSRDLQISGQ
;
A
#
# COMPACT_ATOMS: atom_id res chain seq x y z
N VAL A 1 14.47 11.45 3.97
CA VAL A 1 13.56 11.69 2.85
C VAL A 1 14.33 11.57 1.55
N ALA A 2 14.00 10.59 0.74
CA ALA A 2 14.58 10.39 -0.56
C ALA A 2 13.67 10.93 -1.65
N SER A 3 14.24 11.68 -2.58
CA SER A 3 13.51 12.24 -3.69
C SER A 3 14.12 11.74 -4.99
N ARG A 4 13.29 11.28 -5.92
CA ARG A 4 13.74 10.88 -7.25
C ARG A 4 13.05 11.75 -8.27
N GLY A 5 13.86 12.32 -9.18
CA GLY A 5 13.37 13.33 -10.07
C GLY A 5 13.63 13.10 -11.53
N LEU A 6 13.87 11.95 -12.04
CA LEU A 6 14.22 11.68 -13.44
C LEU A 6 13.12 12.12 -14.42
N GLY A 7 12.98 13.42 -14.63
CA GLY A 7 11.92 13.95 -15.44
C GLY A 7 10.53 13.57 -14.89
N ASP A 8 10.49 13.20 -13.63
CA ASP A 8 9.28 12.70 -13.03
C ASP A 8 8.27 13.78 -12.81
N VAL A 9 7.02 13.42 -12.98
CA VAL A 9 5.90 14.26 -12.59
C VAL A 9 5.57 14.12 -11.11
N TYR A 10 6.25 13.23 -10.40
CA TYR A 10 6.06 13.05 -8.97
C TYR A 10 7.38 12.74 -8.26
N LYS A 11 7.39 12.95 -6.97
CA LYS A 11 8.49 12.59 -6.07
C LYS A 11 7.98 11.60 -5.03
N ARG A 12 8.79 10.57 -4.75
CA ARG A 12 8.49 9.63 -3.68
C ARG A 12 9.24 10.04 -2.42
N GLN A 13 8.54 10.03 -1.31
CA GLN A 13 9.10 10.29 0.01
C GLN A 13 8.78 9.12 0.93
N ASP A 14 9.80 8.66 1.63
CA ASP A 14 9.65 7.58 2.62
C ASP A 14 9.80 8.18 4.00
N VAL A 15 8.78 8.01 4.84
CA VAL A 15 8.80 8.46 6.22
C VAL A 15 8.99 7.25 7.12
N ILE A 16 10.05 7.25 7.88
CA ILE A 16 10.44 6.13 8.74
C ILE A 16 9.92 6.38 10.14
N GLY A 17 9.34 5.34 10.75
CA GLY A 17 8.86 5.39 12.13
C GLY A 17 7.47 6.00 12.30
N GLY A 18 6.74 6.21 11.20
CA GLY A 18 5.38 6.75 11.26
C GLY A 18 4.31 5.76 11.68
N LEU A 19 4.68 4.51 11.84
CA LEU A 19 3.77 3.40 12.16
C LEU A 19 4.22 2.72 13.43
N GLY A 20 3.31 1.97 14.05
CA GLY A 20 3.58 1.25 15.28
C GLY A 20 3.39 2.12 16.52
N GLY A 21 3.57 1.54 17.69
CA GLY A 21 3.32 2.21 18.97
C GLY A 21 1.84 2.48 19.17
N ARG A 22 1.51 3.71 19.52
CA ARG A 22 0.11 4.06 19.82
C ARG A 22 -0.72 4.09 18.54
N LEU A 23 -1.86 3.44 18.59
CA LEU A 23 -2.78 3.30 17.45
C LEU A 23 -3.31 4.65 16.95
N ASP A 24 -3.59 5.58 17.87
CA ASP A 24 -4.08 6.91 17.49
C ASP A 24 -3.06 7.64 16.60
N HIS A 25 -1.79 7.54 16.89
CA HIS A 25 -0.74 8.10 16.06
C HIS A 25 -0.67 7.43 14.69
N THR A 26 -0.77 6.10 14.64
CA THR A 26 -0.78 5.35 13.39
C THR A 26 -1.94 5.76 12.51
N LEU A 27 -3.15 5.83 13.07
CA LEU A 27 -4.34 6.23 12.32
C LEU A 27 -4.25 7.68 11.85
N GLY A 28 -3.72 8.58 12.69
CA GLY A 28 -3.50 9.97 12.30
C GLY A 28 -2.50 10.09 11.15
N ASN A 29 -1.42 9.32 11.20
CA ASN A 29 -0.41 9.30 10.15
C ASN A 29 -0.95 8.75 8.83
N LEU A 30 -1.81 7.75 8.88
CA LEU A 30 -2.50 7.26 7.68
C LEU A 30 -3.38 8.35 7.07
N GLY A 31 -4.03 9.15 7.91
CA GLY A 31 -4.80 10.31 7.44
C GLY A 31 -3.96 11.34 6.69
N ILE A 32 -2.69 11.50 7.07
CA ILE A 32 -1.77 12.39 6.35
C ILE A 32 -1.55 11.91 4.92
N LEU A 33 -1.47 10.61 4.69
CA LEU A 33 -1.32 10.08 3.34
C LEU A 33 -2.43 10.57 2.40
N ALA A 34 -3.64 10.73 2.93
CA ALA A 34 -4.79 11.17 2.14
C ALA A 34 -4.60 12.57 1.55
N LYS A 35 -3.83 13.42 2.21
CA LYS A 35 -3.56 14.78 1.71
C LYS A 35 -2.69 14.77 0.45
N PHE A 36 -1.94 13.72 0.22
CA PHE A 36 -0.99 13.62 -0.88
C PHE A 36 -1.46 12.77 -2.05
N THR A 37 -2.64 12.17 -1.96
CA THR A 37 -3.14 11.25 -3.00
C THR A 37 -3.28 11.93 -4.37
N HIS A 38 -3.64 13.19 -4.38
CA HIS A 38 -3.89 13.96 -5.62
C HIS A 38 -2.74 14.88 -6.00
N THR A 39 -1.62 14.78 -5.32
CA THR A 39 -0.43 15.59 -5.62
C THR A 39 0.57 14.76 -6.44
N PRO A 40 1.57 15.39 -7.07
CA PRO A 40 2.67 14.65 -7.67
C PRO A 40 3.53 13.90 -6.66
N ALA A 41 3.45 14.25 -5.38
CA ALA A 41 4.21 13.57 -4.34
C ALA A 41 3.67 12.16 -4.07
N ARG A 42 4.59 11.25 -3.80
CA ARG A 42 4.28 9.89 -3.35
C ARG A 42 4.84 9.72 -1.95
N LEU A 43 3.98 9.52 -0.98
CA LEU A 43 4.36 9.38 0.42
C LEU A 43 4.15 7.95 0.88
N ARG A 44 5.15 7.40 1.55
CA ARG A 44 5.06 6.07 2.18
C ARG A 44 5.45 6.17 3.63
N TRP A 45 4.74 5.43 4.48
CA TRP A 45 5.16 5.20 5.87
C TRP A 45 5.88 3.86 5.93
N ILE A 46 7.05 3.83 6.56
CA ILE A 46 7.89 2.63 6.64
C ILE A 46 8.33 2.41 8.08
N ASP A 47 8.19 1.18 8.56
CA ASP A 47 8.86 0.71 9.76
C ASP A 47 9.41 -0.72 9.55
N GLY A 48 9.91 -1.36 10.60
CA GLY A 48 10.50 -2.69 10.49
C GLY A 48 9.54 -3.78 10.06
N TYR A 49 8.23 -3.57 10.20
CA TYR A 49 7.21 -4.58 9.96
C TYR A 49 6.21 -4.17 8.87
N ASN A 50 6.17 -2.90 8.50
CA ASN A 50 5.17 -2.40 7.58
C ASN A 50 5.71 -1.34 6.65
N MET A 51 5.17 -1.35 5.43
CA MET A 51 5.34 -0.27 4.47
C MET A 51 3.95 0.03 3.90
N VAL A 52 3.49 1.26 4.05
CA VAL A 52 2.12 1.65 3.68
C VAL A 52 2.15 2.82 2.72
N SER A 53 1.38 2.70 1.66
CA SER A 53 1.10 3.81 0.74
C SER A 53 -0.39 3.90 0.45
N LEU A 54 -0.85 5.09 0.08
CA LEU A 54 -2.22 5.32 -0.34
C LEU A 54 -2.19 5.82 -1.78
N VAL A 55 -2.92 5.14 -2.65
CA VAL A 55 -2.92 5.45 -4.07
C VAL A 55 -4.33 5.68 -4.59
N GLY A 56 -4.42 6.52 -5.61
CA GLY A 56 -5.64 6.75 -6.38
C GLY A 56 -5.73 5.84 -7.59
N PRO A 57 -6.80 6.00 -8.40
CA PRO A 57 -7.00 5.20 -9.61
C PRO A 57 -5.80 5.25 -10.56
N GLY A 58 -5.60 4.17 -11.28
CA GLY A 58 -4.51 4.01 -12.22
C GLY A 58 -3.84 2.66 -12.08
N THR A 59 -2.64 2.56 -12.61
CA THR A 59 -1.85 1.34 -12.56
C THR A 59 -0.61 1.58 -11.70
N HIS A 60 -0.42 0.71 -10.72
CA HIS A 60 0.68 0.81 -9.76
C HIS A 60 1.49 -0.47 -9.77
N THR A 61 2.81 -0.33 -9.78
CA THR A 61 3.73 -1.46 -9.72
C THR A 61 4.39 -1.49 -8.34
N VAL A 62 4.36 -2.65 -7.70
CA VAL A 62 4.99 -2.87 -6.41
C VAL A 62 6.02 -3.96 -6.55
N LEU A 63 7.29 -3.61 -6.32
CA LEU A 63 8.37 -4.57 -6.39
C LEU A 63 8.30 -5.53 -5.21
N ARG A 64 8.65 -6.78 -5.47
CA ARG A 64 8.84 -7.76 -4.40
C ARG A 64 9.91 -7.24 -3.44
N ASN A 65 9.67 -7.40 -2.15
CA ASN A 65 10.52 -6.86 -1.11
C ASN A 65 10.63 -7.85 0.06
N ASP A 66 11.28 -7.44 1.14
CA ASP A 66 11.52 -8.31 2.29
C ASP A 66 10.30 -8.49 3.19
N TYR A 67 9.22 -7.79 2.93
CA TYR A 67 7.95 -8.02 3.63
C TYR A 67 7.25 -9.23 3.01
N HIS A 68 6.74 -10.09 3.86
CA HIS A 68 6.16 -11.36 3.40
C HIS A 68 4.77 -11.19 2.79
N TYR A 69 3.95 -10.31 3.36
CA TYR A 69 2.57 -10.14 2.96
C TYR A 69 2.36 -8.84 2.19
N PHE A 70 1.41 -8.88 1.26
CA PHE A 70 1.01 -7.71 0.50
C PHE A 70 -0.52 -7.60 0.55
N GLY A 71 -1.01 -6.58 1.25
CA GLY A 71 -2.43 -6.38 1.47
C GLY A 71 -2.96 -5.15 0.77
N LEU A 72 -4.22 -5.22 0.37
CA LEU A 72 -4.95 -4.12 -0.25
C LEU A 72 -6.20 -3.83 0.59
N ILE A 73 -6.35 -2.58 1.01
CA ILE A 73 -7.47 -2.17 1.86
C ILE A 73 -8.11 -0.92 1.26
N PRO A 74 -9.43 -0.94 0.97
CA PRO A 74 -10.13 0.27 0.56
C PRO A 74 -10.06 1.31 1.67
N PHE A 75 -9.74 2.56 1.33
CA PHE A 75 -9.50 3.57 2.36
C PHE A 75 -10.81 4.23 2.83
N ASP A 76 -11.51 4.89 1.94
CA ASP A 76 -12.69 5.69 2.32
C ASP A 76 -13.91 5.42 1.44
N GLY A 77 -13.93 4.33 0.72
CA GLY A 77 -15.02 3.91 -0.13
C GLY A 77 -14.64 2.63 -0.85
N ASP A 78 -15.54 2.14 -1.69
CA ASP A 78 -15.26 0.97 -2.51
C ASP A 78 -14.17 1.28 -3.53
N VAL A 79 -13.40 0.26 -3.87
CA VAL A 79 -12.41 0.31 -4.95
C VAL A 79 -12.95 -0.53 -6.10
N GLU A 80 -13.17 0.10 -7.26
CA GLU A 80 -13.79 -0.55 -8.40
C GLU A 80 -12.79 -0.79 -9.52
N GLY A 81 -13.07 -1.84 -10.31
CA GLY A 81 -12.23 -2.19 -11.45
C GLY A 81 -10.86 -2.71 -11.05
N LEU A 82 -10.76 -3.33 -9.89
CA LEU A 82 -9.47 -3.80 -9.37
C LEU A 82 -9.00 -5.04 -10.12
N THR A 83 -7.83 -4.92 -10.71
CA THR A 83 -7.11 -6.04 -11.30
C THR A 83 -5.76 -6.16 -10.64
N LEU A 84 -5.44 -7.35 -10.18
CA LEU A 84 -4.22 -7.64 -9.42
C LEU A 84 -3.51 -8.83 -10.06
N THR A 85 -2.25 -8.62 -10.44
CA THR A 85 -1.40 -9.65 -11.03
C THR A 85 -0.05 -9.70 -10.33
N GLY A 86 0.65 -10.83 -10.48
CA GLY A 86 1.95 -11.01 -9.85
C GLY A 86 1.88 -11.42 -8.40
N THR A 87 0.70 -11.84 -7.94
CA THR A 87 0.43 -12.23 -6.56
C THR A 87 -0.13 -13.64 -6.49
N ARG A 88 -0.14 -14.20 -5.29
CA ARG A 88 -0.66 -15.54 -5.04
C ARG A 88 -2.16 -15.64 -5.34
N TYR A 89 -2.92 -14.65 -4.91
CA TYR A 89 -4.35 -14.56 -5.18
C TYR A 89 -4.60 -13.45 -6.18
N LEU A 90 -5.25 -13.78 -7.28
CA LEU A 90 -5.47 -12.88 -8.41
C LEU A 90 -6.93 -12.43 -8.43
N VAL A 91 -7.15 -11.21 -8.88
CA VAL A 91 -8.51 -10.72 -9.18
C VAL A 91 -8.47 -9.96 -10.51
N GLU A 92 -9.61 -9.92 -11.19
CA GLU A 92 -9.77 -9.18 -12.43
C GLU A 92 -11.10 -8.43 -12.39
N ASP A 93 -11.04 -7.13 -12.66
CA ASP A 93 -12.21 -6.24 -12.68
C ASP A 93 -13.13 -6.44 -11.47
N PHE A 94 -12.53 -6.47 -10.30
CA PHE A 94 -13.19 -6.79 -9.05
C PHE A 94 -13.53 -5.53 -8.26
N THR A 95 -14.68 -5.55 -7.57
CA THR A 95 -15.00 -4.48 -6.63
C THR A 95 -14.60 -4.91 -5.23
N LEU A 96 -13.61 -4.20 -4.68
CA LEU A 96 -13.19 -4.40 -3.29
C LEU A 96 -14.01 -3.45 -2.42
N VAL A 97 -14.97 -4.02 -1.70
CA VAL A 97 -15.94 -3.26 -0.93
C VAL A 97 -15.30 -2.71 0.33
N ARG A 98 -15.61 -1.45 0.65
CA ARG A 98 -15.16 -0.83 1.90
C ARG A 98 -15.50 -1.72 3.09
N GLY A 99 -14.54 -1.88 3.99
CA GLY A 99 -14.67 -2.76 5.15
C GLY A 99 -14.33 -4.21 4.88
N SER A 100 -14.08 -4.58 3.62
CA SER A 100 -13.69 -5.94 3.29
C SER A 100 -12.25 -6.22 3.74
N THR A 101 -12.03 -7.43 4.24
CA THR A 101 -10.70 -7.94 4.55
C THR A 101 -10.19 -8.94 3.51
N ARG A 102 -10.88 -9.06 2.39
CA ARG A 102 -10.53 -10.04 1.34
C ARG A 102 -9.19 -9.76 0.68
N GLY A 103 -8.76 -8.50 0.70
CA GLY A 103 -7.50 -8.10 0.09
C GLY A 103 -6.28 -8.27 0.96
N VAL A 104 -6.42 -8.73 2.21
CA VAL A 104 -5.27 -8.85 3.13
C VAL A 104 -4.53 -10.17 2.97
N SER A 105 -3.29 -10.20 3.42
CA SER A 105 -2.44 -11.41 3.49
C SER A 105 -2.20 -12.08 2.15
N ASN A 106 -2.18 -11.33 1.08
CA ASN A 106 -1.69 -11.81 -0.22
C ASN A 106 -0.15 -11.83 -0.21
N GLU A 107 0.45 -12.29 -1.27
CA GLU A 107 1.92 -12.36 -1.41
C GLU A 107 2.30 -12.03 -2.85
N ILE A 108 3.40 -11.30 -3.01
CA ILE A 108 3.97 -11.07 -4.34
C ILE A 108 4.79 -12.31 -4.70
N THR A 109 4.40 -13.00 -5.78
CA THR A 109 5.02 -14.27 -6.17
C THR A 109 6.09 -14.11 -7.24
N GLY A 110 6.01 -13.05 -8.04
CA GLY A 110 7.00 -12.74 -9.05
C GLY A 110 7.99 -11.69 -8.56
N GLN A 111 8.59 -10.98 -9.50
CA GLN A 111 9.48 -9.86 -9.17
C GLN A 111 8.70 -8.62 -8.77
N PHE A 112 7.46 -8.51 -9.23
CA PHE A 112 6.60 -7.37 -8.91
C PHE A 112 5.13 -7.77 -9.02
N ALA A 113 4.29 -7.00 -8.35
CA ALA A 113 2.84 -7.05 -8.52
C ALA A 113 2.38 -5.81 -9.29
N THR A 114 1.32 -5.96 -10.06
CA THR A 114 0.64 -4.84 -10.71
C THR A 114 -0.75 -4.72 -10.13
N VAL A 115 -1.08 -3.52 -9.68
CA VAL A 115 -2.37 -3.17 -9.08
C VAL A 115 -2.98 -2.07 -9.93
N SER A 116 -4.12 -2.32 -10.53
CA SER A 116 -4.83 -1.29 -11.29
C SER A 116 -6.29 -1.22 -10.88
N PHE A 117 -6.85 -0.01 -10.87
CA PHE A 117 -8.26 0.18 -10.55
C PHE A 117 -8.74 1.52 -11.12
N THR A 118 -10.05 1.69 -11.20
CA THR A 118 -10.66 2.83 -11.89
C THR A 118 -11.30 3.84 -10.95
N SER A 119 -11.66 3.44 -9.72
CA SER A 119 -12.37 4.31 -8.79
C SER A 119 -12.01 3.94 -7.35
N GLY A 120 -11.95 4.95 -6.49
CA GLY A 120 -11.65 4.78 -5.08
C GLY A 120 -10.22 5.12 -4.72
N ARG A 121 -9.88 4.94 -3.43
CA ARG A 121 -8.52 5.08 -2.91
C ARG A 121 -8.14 3.82 -2.17
N LEU A 122 -6.93 3.36 -2.38
CA LEU A 122 -6.48 2.06 -1.93
C LEU A 122 -5.24 2.18 -1.07
N LEU A 123 -5.27 1.59 0.13
CA LEU A 123 -4.06 1.37 0.92
C LEU A 123 -3.37 0.12 0.40
N MET A 124 -2.11 0.26 0.06
CA MET A 124 -1.23 -0.86 -0.28
C MET A 124 -0.29 -1.06 0.90
N VAL A 125 -0.36 -2.23 1.52
CA VAL A 125 0.35 -2.53 2.75
C VAL A 125 1.25 -3.74 2.54
N SER A 126 2.55 -3.52 2.60
CA SER A 126 3.52 -4.61 2.69
C SER A 126 3.85 -4.82 4.15
N SER A 127 3.76 -6.06 4.63
CA SER A 127 3.93 -6.33 6.05
C SER A 127 4.56 -7.70 6.29
N ARG A 128 5.05 -7.89 7.51
CA ARG A 128 5.57 -9.17 7.98
C ARG A 128 5.18 -9.37 9.43
N ASP A 129 5.18 -10.62 9.86
CA ASP A 129 4.86 -10.95 11.23
C ASP A 129 5.94 -10.46 12.18
N LEU A 130 5.53 -10.12 13.40
CA LEU A 130 6.45 -9.82 14.47
C LEU A 130 7.25 -11.07 14.82
N GLN A 131 8.57 -10.91 14.95
CA GLN A 131 9.42 -11.97 15.49
C GLN A 131 9.43 -11.84 17.00
N ILE A 132 9.11 -12.95 17.67
CA ILE A 132 9.15 -13.02 19.13
C ILE A 132 10.47 -13.69 19.49
N SER A 133 11.27 -12.99 20.35
CA SER A 133 12.55 -13.52 20.82
C SER A 133 12.38 -14.85 21.51
N GLY A 134 13.28 -15.80 21.25
CA GLY A 134 13.27 -17.11 21.87
C GLY A 134 12.41 -18.15 21.22
N GLN A 135 11.89 -17.86 20.05
CA GLN A 135 11.13 -18.82 19.26
C GLN A 135 11.86 -19.24 18.00
#